data_1c85653ba53ad4a569812ae8d05ef139
#
_entry.id   1c85653ba53ad4a569812ae8d05ef139
#
_cell.length_a   1.000
_cell.length_b   1.000
_cell.length_c   1.000
_cell.angle_alpha   90.00
_cell.angle_beta   90.00
_cell.angle_gamma   90.00
#
_symmetry.space_group_name_H-M   'P 1'
#
loop_
_entity.id
_entity.type
_entity.pdbx_description
1 polymer ?
#
loop_
_entity_poly.entity_id
_entity_poly.type
_entity_poly.pdbx_seq_one_letter_code
_entity_poly.pdbx_strand_id
1 'polypeptide(L)'
;KFSDTANYGTANLTHYGADSFLGHQEIMGTTPKVPLIQPFNEKIDEVEKNLLINGYKVRRVGEPGLQILVVNEVATVGDNLETDYGQVYNVSACLDLISFEELSKIGHVVRDVVQVSRVITFGGEQITLDNLLRARKVKNDKIAGVDAPESGVYNHGYQVVHLGYGIDKNVQIPTILDKKGITVSFLGKIADIIQTTSTRLFPGVDSEYLFDCLMEEVKSIENGFIALNIQETDLAGHAEDVERYADRLEVSDKRIAELLPQLNRDDILIVMADHGNDPTIGHSNHTRERVPLLIYSPGITGKYVGERDTMADVAATVGEYFNVEAPQHGHSFLNRIFEK
;
A
#
# COMPACT_ATOMS: atom_id res chain seq x y z
N LYS A 1 8.84 3.95 -31.05
CA LYS A 1 8.07 2.97 -31.85
C LYS A 1 7.29 2.13 -30.84
N PHE A 2 5.98 2.01 -31.01
CA PHE A 2 5.18 1.11 -30.19
C PHE A 2 5.53 -0.34 -30.49
N SER A 3 5.42 -1.21 -29.48
CA SER A 3 5.69 -2.64 -29.63
C SER A 3 4.68 -3.29 -30.58
N ASP A 4 5.15 -4.22 -31.40
CA ASP A 4 4.30 -5.02 -32.27
C ASP A 4 3.81 -6.31 -31.53
N THR A 5 4.28 -6.54 -30.31
CA THR A 5 4.03 -7.76 -29.51
C THR A 5 3.46 -7.51 -28.12
N ALA A 6 3.27 -6.26 -27.72
CA ALA A 6 2.63 -5.90 -26.46
C ALA A 6 1.50 -4.90 -26.70
N ASN A 7 0.38 -5.10 -26.04
CA ASN A 7 -0.71 -4.14 -26.00
C ASN A 7 -0.31 -2.93 -25.14
N TYR A 8 -0.87 -1.78 -25.43
CA TYR A 8 -0.58 -0.56 -24.68
C TYR A 8 -1.84 0.30 -24.49
N GLY A 9 -1.85 1.02 -23.40
CA GLY A 9 -2.92 1.95 -23.03
C GLY A 9 -2.47 2.85 -21.89
N THR A 10 -3.43 3.49 -21.26
CA THR A 10 -3.21 4.30 -20.06
C THR A 10 -4.34 4.07 -19.06
N ALA A 11 -4.11 4.35 -17.79
CA ALA A 11 -5.13 4.31 -16.75
C ALA A 11 -5.17 5.63 -15.97
N ASN A 12 -6.37 6.08 -15.64
CA ASN A 12 -6.61 7.24 -14.78
C ASN A 12 -6.47 6.82 -13.30
N LEU A 13 -5.98 7.73 -12.47
CA LEU A 13 -5.99 7.61 -11.03
C LEU A 13 -7.32 8.17 -10.51
N THR A 14 -8.09 7.37 -9.80
CA THR A 14 -9.36 7.79 -9.20
C THR A 14 -9.28 8.00 -7.69
N HIS A 15 -8.22 7.49 -7.03
CA HIS A 15 -7.97 7.76 -5.61
C HIS A 15 -7.61 9.23 -5.35
N TYR A 16 -7.74 9.65 -4.09
CA TYR A 16 -7.41 11.01 -3.68
C TYR A 16 -5.89 11.24 -3.63
N GLY A 17 -5.43 12.37 -4.13
CA GLY A 17 -4.01 12.70 -4.22
C GLY A 17 -3.25 11.81 -5.20
N ALA A 18 -1.94 11.72 -5.06
CA ALA A 18 -1.05 10.78 -5.73
C ALA A 18 -0.36 9.92 -4.65
N ASP A 19 -1.16 9.28 -3.82
CA ASP A 19 -0.68 8.50 -2.67
C ASP A 19 -0.45 7.04 -3.08
N SER A 20 0.77 6.55 -2.88
CA SER A 20 1.15 5.19 -3.25
C SER A 20 0.30 4.12 -2.53
N PHE A 21 -0.04 4.33 -1.25
CA PHE A 21 -0.91 3.39 -0.53
C PHE A 21 -2.29 3.31 -1.19
N LEU A 22 -2.93 4.45 -1.44
CA LEU A 22 -4.26 4.49 -2.08
C LEU A 22 -4.21 4.01 -3.53
N GLY A 23 -3.14 4.28 -4.26
CA GLY A 23 -2.92 3.77 -5.62
C GLY A 23 -2.91 2.24 -5.67
N HIS A 24 -2.15 1.59 -4.79
CA HIS A 24 -2.14 0.13 -4.69
C HIS A 24 -3.50 -0.44 -4.26
N GLN A 25 -4.22 0.23 -3.33
CA GLN A 25 -5.58 -0.20 -2.96
C GLN A 25 -6.54 -0.10 -4.15
N GLU A 26 -6.43 0.94 -4.97
CA GLU A 26 -7.21 1.08 -6.20
C GLU A 26 -6.88 -0.03 -7.20
N ILE A 27 -5.59 -0.30 -7.47
CA ILE A 27 -5.15 -1.38 -8.37
C ILE A 27 -5.73 -2.73 -7.92
N MET A 28 -5.87 -2.96 -6.60
CA MET A 28 -6.47 -4.19 -6.05
C MET A 28 -8.00 -4.21 -6.08
N GLY A 29 -8.64 -3.20 -6.67
CA GLY A 29 -10.09 -3.17 -6.93
C GLY A 29 -10.93 -2.50 -5.85
N THR A 30 -10.34 -1.62 -5.02
CA THR A 30 -11.07 -0.82 -4.05
C THR A 30 -11.68 0.42 -4.69
N THR A 31 -12.91 0.77 -4.32
CA THR A 31 -13.51 2.07 -4.64
C THR A 31 -12.86 3.15 -3.77
N PRO A 32 -12.14 4.12 -4.35
CA PRO A 32 -11.49 5.15 -3.56
C PRO A 32 -12.49 6.03 -2.80
N LYS A 33 -12.12 6.43 -1.58
CA LYS A 33 -12.84 7.43 -0.79
C LYS A 33 -11.96 8.63 -0.53
N VAL A 34 -12.56 9.81 -0.47
CA VAL A 34 -11.84 11.05 -0.15
C VAL A 34 -11.67 11.14 1.36
N PRO A 35 -10.44 11.09 1.89
CA PRO A 35 -10.19 11.24 3.31
C PRO A 35 -10.36 12.69 3.77
N LEU A 36 -10.54 12.89 5.08
CA LEU A 36 -10.48 14.20 5.70
C LEU A 36 -9.05 14.51 6.16
N ILE A 37 -8.67 15.78 6.08
CA ILE A 37 -7.47 16.30 6.72
C ILE A 37 -7.89 16.80 8.10
N GLN A 38 -7.55 16.07 9.16
CA GLN A 38 -8.04 16.32 10.50
C GLN A 38 -7.00 15.93 11.56
N PRO A 39 -6.50 16.88 12.38
CA PRO A 39 -5.64 16.56 13.51
C PRO A 39 -6.30 15.63 14.50
N PHE A 40 -5.52 14.79 15.17
CA PHE A 40 -6.03 13.82 16.15
C PHE A 40 -6.86 14.45 17.26
N ASN A 41 -6.45 15.62 17.75
CA ASN A 41 -7.17 16.29 18.84
C ASN A 41 -8.58 16.78 18.48
N GLU A 42 -8.91 16.90 17.20
CA GLU A 42 -10.29 17.16 16.75
C GLU A 42 -11.18 15.91 16.83
N LYS A 43 -10.59 14.74 16.96
CA LYS A 43 -11.26 13.43 17.04
C LYS A 43 -11.01 12.69 18.35
N ILE A 44 -10.19 13.22 19.22
CA ILE A 44 -9.75 12.54 20.45
C ILE A 44 -10.91 12.06 21.31
N ASP A 45 -11.99 12.86 21.43
CA ASP A 45 -13.16 12.52 22.24
C ASP A 45 -13.92 11.31 21.67
N GLU A 46 -14.07 11.25 20.33
CA GLU A 46 -14.76 10.16 19.65
C GLU A 46 -13.92 8.87 19.71
N VAL A 47 -12.61 8.97 19.51
CA VAL A 47 -11.68 7.84 19.59
C VAL A 47 -11.61 7.29 21.01
N GLU A 48 -11.47 8.15 22.02
CA GLU A 48 -11.48 7.74 23.43
C GLU A 48 -12.77 7.03 23.80
N LYS A 49 -13.91 7.61 23.42
CA LYS A 49 -15.23 7.00 23.65
C LYS A 49 -15.34 5.62 23.00
N ASN A 50 -14.91 5.49 21.76
CA ASN A 50 -15.00 4.20 21.04
C ASN A 50 -14.09 3.14 21.67
N LEU A 51 -12.87 3.51 22.09
CA LEU A 51 -11.97 2.62 22.80
C LEU A 51 -12.57 2.15 24.15
N LEU A 52 -13.17 3.08 24.93
CA LEU A 52 -13.83 2.75 26.20
C LEU A 52 -15.03 1.80 26.00
N ILE A 53 -15.86 2.02 24.97
CA ILE A 53 -17.00 1.15 24.63
C ILE A 53 -16.53 -0.27 24.28
N ASN A 54 -15.36 -0.39 23.62
CA ASN A 54 -14.75 -1.67 23.29
C ASN A 54 -13.94 -2.30 24.44
N GLY A 55 -14.05 -1.74 25.66
CA GLY A 55 -13.48 -2.34 26.88
C GLY A 55 -12.03 -1.98 27.18
N TYR A 56 -11.42 -1.07 26.42
CA TYR A 56 -10.07 -0.61 26.68
C TYR A 56 -10.03 0.46 27.79
N LYS A 57 -8.99 0.45 28.59
CA LYS A 57 -8.72 1.55 29.54
C LYS A 57 -7.96 2.65 28.80
N VAL A 58 -8.42 3.89 28.94
CA VAL A 58 -7.84 5.02 28.22
C VAL A 58 -7.56 6.19 29.17
N ARG A 59 -6.42 6.84 28.97
CA ARG A 59 -6.12 8.14 29.60
C ARG A 59 -5.45 9.08 28.60
N ARG A 60 -5.60 10.36 28.80
CA ARG A 60 -4.97 11.43 28.01
C ARG A 60 -3.62 11.83 28.57
N VAL A 61 -2.69 12.19 27.69
CA VAL A 61 -1.36 12.70 28.04
C VAL A 61 -1.04 13.92 27.19
N GLY A 62 -0.65 15.02 27.83
CA GLY A 62 -0.30 16.29 27.18
C GLY A 62 -1.28 17.41 27.56
N GLU A 63 -0.97 18.62 27.08
CA GLU A 63 -1.79 19.81 27.29
C GLU A 63 -3.09 19.74 26.48
N PRO A 64 -4.20 20.31 26.96
CA PRO A 64 -5.46 20.38 26.23
C PRO A 64 -5.26 20.89 24.77
N GLY A 65 -5.83 20.20 23.81
CA GLY A 65 -5.68 20.51 22.39
C GLY A 65 -4.42 19.91 21.71
N LEU A 66 -3.49 19.35 22.49
CA LEU A 66 -2.26 18.71 22.01
C LEU A 66 -2.01 17.38 22.75
N GLN A 67 -3.06 16.61 22.94
CA GLN A 67 -3.03 15.36 23.70
C GLN A 67 -2.89 14.15 22.79
N ILE A 68 -2.30 13.10 23.34
CA ILE A 68 -2.36 11.74 22.83
C ILE A 68 -3.16 10.87 23.82
N LEU A 69 -3.65 9.72 23.36
CA LEU A 69 -4.23 8.71 24.24
C LEU A 69 -3.20 7.64 24.60
N VAL A 70 -3.30 7.14 25.81
CA VAL A 70 -2.64 5.92 26.27
C VAL A 70 -3.71 4.86 26.47
N VAL A 71 -3.51 3.68 25.88
CA VAL A 71 -4.46 2.58 25.89
C VAL A 71 -3.86 1.40 26.66
N ASN A 72 -4.59 0.92 27.68
CA ASN A 72 -4.21 -0.21 28.55
C ASN A 72 -2.79 -0.12 29.15
N GLU A 73 -2.19 1.07 29.24
CA GLU A 73 -0.80 1.31 29.67
C GLU A 73 0.26 0.54 28.82
N VAL A 74 -0.05 0.20 27.56
CA VAL A 74 0.85 -0.50 26.64
C VAL A 74 0.94 0.11 25.25
N ALA A 75 -0.04 0.94 24.86
CA ALA A 75 -0.10 1.55 23.55
C ALA A 75 -0.43 3.05 23.62
N THR A 76 -0.08 3.77 22.57
CA THR A 76 -0.40 5.21 22.38
C THR A 76 -1.15 5.43 21.09
N VAL A 77 -2.04 6.46 21.07
CA VAL A 77 -2.74 6.91 19.86
C VAL A 77 -2.56 8.42 19.72
N GLY A 78 -2.13 8.86 18.53
CA GLY A 78 -1.92 10.29 18.25
C GLY A 78 -1.67 10.55 16.76
N ASP A 79 -1.34 11.80 16.42
CA ASP A 79 -0.96 12.14 15.04
C ASP A 79 0.34 11.43 14.61
N ASN A 80 0.42 11.07 13.33
CA ASN A 80 1.70 10.73 12.74
C ASN A 80 2.51 12.02 12.51
N LEU A 81 3.76 12.05 12.97
CA LEU A 81 4.64 13.21 12.87
C LEU A 81 5.54 13.21 11.62
N GLU A 82 5.59 12.09 10.91
CA GLU A 82 6.43 11.89 9.73
C GLU A 82 5.70 12.22 8.41
N THR A 83 4.35 12.28 8.46
CA THR A 83 3.51 12.59 7.30
C THR A 83 3.00 14.04 7.34
N ASP A 84 2.22 14.41 6.32
CA ASP A 84 1.56 15.70 6.26
C ASP A 84 0.49 15.85 7.36
N TYR A 85 0.26 17.09 7.73
CA TYR A 85 -0.68 17.51 8.75
C TYR A 85 -2.06 16.88 8.64
N GLY A 86 -2.49 16.21 9.70
CA GLY A 86 -3.86 15.69 9.85
C GLY A 86 -4.26 14.58 8.86
N GLN A 87 -3.32 13.93 8.20
CA GLN A 87 -3.61 12.88 7.22
C GLN A 87 -3.54 11.46 7.80
N VAL A 88 -2.74 11.25 8.84
CA VAL A 88 -2.45 9.92 9.36
C VAL A 88 -2.38 9.93 10.88
N TYR A 89 -2.99 8.94 11.54
CA TYR A 89 -2.83 8.68 12.97
C TYR A 89 -1.99 7.42 13.17
N ASN A 90 -1.20 7.42 14.25
CA ASN A 90 -0.42 6.27 14.69
C ASN A 90 -1.06 5.62 15.91
N VAL A 91 -1.09 4.29 15.92
CA VAL A 91 -1.31 3.45 17.09
C VAL A 91 -0.01 2.68 17.34
N SER A 92 0.74 3.06 18.37
CA SER A 92 2.09 2.53 18.62
C SER A 92 2.14 1.77 19.94
N ALA A 93 2.77 0.61 20.00
CA ALA A 93 2.83 -0.20 21.21
C ALA A 93 4.16 -0.92 21.46
N CYS A 94 4.32 -1.35 22.71
CA CYS A 94 5.35 -2.25 23.18
C CYS A 94 4.87 -3.71 23.00
N LEU A 95 5.44 -4.45 22.04
CA LEU A 95 5.02 -5.83 21.76
C LEU A 95 5.49 -6.86 22.78
N ASP A 96 6.34 -6.47 23.73
CA ASP A 96 6.63 -7.30 24.91
C ASP A 96 5.44 -7.43 25.86
N LEU A 97 4.47 -6.49 25.80
CA LEU A 97 3.33 -6.40 26.70
C LEU A 97 1.98 -6.68 26.05
N ILE A 98 1.90 -6.63 24.72
CA ILE A 98 0.67 -6.84 23.93
C ILE A 98 1.01 -7.59 22.64
N SER A 99 0.18 -8.55 22.23
CA SER A 99 0.36 -9.20 20.94
C SER A 99 0.03 -8.22 19.80
N PHE A 100 0.66 -8.41 18.64
CA PHE A 100 0.36 -7.59 17.45
C PHE A 100 -1.09 -7.78 16.98
N GLU A 101 -1.67 -8.97 17.18
CA GLU A 101 -3.09 -9.23 16.89
C GLU A 101 -4.01 -8.32 17.73
N GLU A 102 -3.74 -8.23 19.05
CA GLU A 102 -4.56 -7.36 19.93
C GLU A 102 -4.32 -5.87 19.64
N LEU A 103 -3.08 -5.49 19.34
CA LEU A 103 -2.75 -4.14 18.89
C LEU A 103 -3.49 -3.77 17.61
N SER A 104 -3.57 -4.70 16.66
CA SER A 104 -4.32 -4.53 15.41
C SER A 104 -5.81 -4.29 15.66
N LYS A 105 -6.42 -4.97 16.66
CA LYS A 105 -7.82 -4.72 17.09
C LYS A 105 -7.99 -3.29 17.61
N ILE A 106 -7.06 -2.80 18.42
CA ILE A 106 -7.06 -1.38 18.88
C ILE A 106 -7.02 -0.45 17.68
N GLY A 107 -6.15 -0.72 16.69
CA GLY A 107 -6.07 0.05 15.45
C GLY A 107 -7.40 0.09 14.70
N HIS A 108 -8.09 -1.04 14.56
CA HIS A 108 -9.42 -1.08 13.94
C HIS A 108 -10.46 -0.27 14.70
N VAL A 109 -10.49 -0.36 16.04
CA VAL A 109 -11.40 0.45 16.86
C VAL A 109 -11.15 1.96 16.66
N VAL A 110 -9.90 2.38 16.53
CA VAL A 110 -9.56 3.76 16.16
C VAL A 110 -10.05 4.08 14.74
N ARG A 111 -9.78 3.19 13.77
CA ARG A 111 -10.16 3.37 12.36
C ARG A 111 -11.67 3.56 12.16
N ASP A 112 -12.50 2.88 12.95
CA ASP A 112 -13.96 2.86 12.80
C ASP A 112 -14.60 4.24 12.95
N VAL A 113 -13.99 5.16 13.68
CA VAL A 113 -14.57 6.49 14.00
C VAL A 113 -13.83 7.66 13.35
N VAL A 114 -12.76 7.42 12.58
CA VAL A 114 -11.98 8.49 11.95
C VAL A 114 -12.02 8.39 10.42
N GLN A 115 -11.76 9.49 9.72
CA GLN A 115 -11.82 9.57 8.25
C GLN A 115 -10.51 10.08 7.62
N VAL A 116 -9.44 10.11 8.39
CA VAL A 116 -8.10 10.41 7.88
C VAL A 116 -7.63 9.31 6.93
N SER A 117 -6.70 9.60 6.04
CA SER A 117 -6.24 8.67 5.01
C SER A 117 -5.87 7.30 5.58
N ARG A 118 -5.11 7.28 6.68
CA ARG A 118 -4.64 6.03 7.30
C ARG A 118 -4.63 6.09 8.82
N VAL A 119 -4.82 4.94 9.45
CA VAL A 119 -4.38 4.64 10.80
C VAL A 119 -3.26 3.61 10.67
N ILE A 120 -2.04 3.99 11.02
CA ILE A 120 -0.89 3.09 11.01
C ILE A 120 -0.79 2.48 12.40
N THR A 121 -0.95 1.17 12.49
CA THR A 121 -0.87 0.42 13.73
C THR A 121 0.40 -0.40 13.74
N PHE A 122 1.32 -0.13 14.65
CA PHE A 122 2.62 -0.75 14.67
C PHE A 122 3.17 -0.89 16.09
N GLY A 123 4.09 -1.81 16.24
CA GLY A 123 4.79 -2.01 17.51
C GLY A 123 6.18 -2.59 17.33
N GLY A 124 6.96 -2.50 18.38
CA GLY A 124 8.30 -3.09 18.46
C GLY A 124 8.53 -3.77 19.78
N GLU A 125 9.55 -4.60 19.84
CA GLU A 125 10.03 -5.29 21.03
C GLU A 125 11.17 -4.51 21.70
N GLN A 126 11.49 -4.83 22.95
CA GLN A 126 12.56 -4.22 23.76
C GLN A 126 12.38 -2.71 23.97
N ILE A 127 11.14 -2.25 23.93
CA ILE A 127 10.73 -0.87 24.30
C ILE A 127 9.69 -0.92 25.42
N THR A 128 9.45 0.20 26.06
CA THR A 128 8.46 0.37 27.12
C THR A 128 7.49 1.49 26.77
N LEU A 129 6.34 1.56 27.48
CA LEU A 129 5.46 2.71 27.38
C LEU A 129 6.21 4.03 27.70
N ASP A 130 7.17 4.01 28.62
CA ASP A 130 7.97 5.17 28.97
C ASP A 130 8.84 5.65 27.78
N ASN A 131 9.36 4.74 26.96
CA ASN A 131 10.06 5.11 25.70
C ASN A 131 9.10 5.84 24.75
N LEU A 132 7.87 5.33 24.56
CA LEU A 132 6.86 5.98 23.72
C LEU A 132 6.49 7.36 24.27
N LEU A 133 6.28 7.49 25.59
CA LEU A 133 5.90 8.75 26.21
C LEU A 133 7.02 9.79 26.20
N ARG A 134 8.28 9.39 26.36
CA ARG A 134 9.43 10.30 26.22
C ARG A 134 9.60 10.81 24.80
N ALA A 135 9.29 9.99 23.81
CA ALA A 135 9.31 10.37 22.40
C ALA A 135 8.06 11.13 21.94
N ARG A 136 7.13 11.46 22.87
CA ARG A 136 6.00 12.32 22.54
C ARG A 136 6.49 13.71 22.15
N LYS A 137 6.05 14.19 20.98
CA LYS A 137 6.34 15.54 20.47
C LYS A 137 5.09 16.27 20.03
N VAL A 138 5.22 17.59 19.99
CA VAL A 138 4.26 18.51 19.36
C VAL A 138 4.94 19.11 18.13
N LYS A 139 4.27 19.11 17.00
CA LYS A 139 4.78 19.66 15.74
C LYS A 139 3.89 20.85 15.34
N ASN A 140 4.55 22.00 15.09
CA ASN A 140 3.90 23.25 14.65
C ASN A 140 2.77 23.76 15.57
N ASP A 141 2.78 23.44 16.86
CA ASP A 141 1.74 23.77 17.85
C ASP A 141 0.31 23.36 17.43
N LYS A 142 0.20 22.30 16.62
CA LYS A 142 -1.07 21.85 16.02
C LYS A 142 -1.35 20.37 16.14
N ILE A 143 -0.33 19.54 16.12
CA ILE A 143 -0.45 18.08 16.18
C ILE A 143 0.46 17.51 17.26
N ALA A 144 0.01 16.42 17.88
CA ALA A 144 0.75 15.71 18.91
C ALA A 144 0.78 14.21 18.62
N GLY A 145 1.97 13.64 18.71
CA GLY A 145 2.17 12.21 18.45
C GLY A 145 3.45 11.70 19.09
N VAL A 146 3.75 10.44 18.83
CA VAL A 146 5.03 9.81 19.20
C VAL A 146 5.95 9.85 17.99
N ASP A 147 7.17 10.37 18.20
CA ASP A 147 8.26 10.27 17.22
C ASP A 147 8.74 8.81 17.18
N ALA A 148 8.29 8.09 16.17
CA ALA A 148 8.51 6.65 16.08
C ALA A 148 10.00 6.27 16.04
N PRO A 149 10.88 6.91 15.23
CA PRO A 149 12.32 6.67 15.29
C PRO A 149 12.92 6.87 16.67
N GLU A 150 12.58 7.99 17.36
CA GLU A 150 13.14 8.30 18.68
C GLU A 150 12.66 7.34 19.78
N SER A 151 11.46 6.79 19.64
CA SER A 151 10.93 5.82 20.59
C SER A 151 11.67 4.47 20.57
N GLY A 152 12.43 4.19 19.49
CA GLY A 152 13.11 2.93 19.29
C GLY A 152 12.22 1.80 18.77
N VAL A 153 10.97 2.05 18.43
CA VAL A 153 9.97 1.05 18.01
C VAL A 153 10.40 0.27 16.76
N TYR A 154 11.26 0.84 15.91
CA TYR A 154 11.76 0.20 14.69
C TYR A 154 12.95 -0.74 14.92
N ASN A 155 13.55 -0.75 16.13
CA ASN A 155 14.84 -1.39 16.33
C ASN A 155 14.76 -2.94 16.43
N HIS A 156 13.68 -3.49 17.01
CA HIS A 156 13.53 -4.91 17.25
C HIS A 156 12.08 -5.35 17.09
N GLY A 157 11.86 -6.49 16.44
CA GLY A 157 10.54 -7.13 16.35
C GLY A 157 9.44 -6.27 15.74
N TYR A 158 9.79 -5.29 14.90
CA TYR A 158 8.83 -4.36 14.30
C TYR A 158 7.77 -5.08 13.47
N GLN A 159 6.50 -4.79 13.78
CA GLN A 159 5.35 -5.24 13.02
C GLN A 159 4.42 -4.06 12.75
N VAL A 160 3.78 -4.05 11.58
CA VAL A 160 2.93 -2.94 11.15
C VAL A 160 1.74 -3.42 10.33
N VAL A 161 0.61 -2.70 10.47
CA VAL A 161 -0.53 -2.78 9.55
C VAL A 161 -1.04 -1.37 9.24
N HIS A 162 -1.33 -1.14 7.96
CA HIS A 162 -1.89 0.11 7.46
C HIS A 162 -3.41 -0.02 7.26
N LEU A 163 -4.19 0.73 8.03
CA LEU A 163 -5.65 0.71 7.96
C LEU A 163 -6.15 1.95 7.19
N GLY A 164 -6.43 1.78 5.90
CA GLY A 164 -6.87 2.83 5.01
C GLY A 164 -8.35 3.21 5.20
N TYR A 165 -8.69 4.47 4.89
CA TYR A 165 -10.07 4.93 4.94
C TYR A 165 -10.90 4.33 3.80
N GLY A 166 -11.95 3.61 4.18
CA GLY A 166 -12.85 2.96 3.22
C GLY A 166 -12.27 1.72 2.55
N ILE A 167 -11.15 1.21 3.03
CA ILE A 167 -10.55 -0.02 2.53
C ILE A 167 -11.20 -1.23 3.20
N ASP A 168 -11.72 -2.14 2.39
CA ASP A 168 -12.17 -3.46 2.81
C ASP A 168 -11.45 -4.53 2.00
N LYS A 169 -10.52 -5.25 2.64
CA LYS A 169 -9.75 -6.31 1.99
C LYS A 169 -10.63 -7.45 1.43
N ASN A 170 -11.83 -7.65 1.99
CA ASN A 170 -12.69 -8.78 1.60
C ASN A 170 -13.26 -8.64 0.19
N VAL A 171 -13.30 -7.42 -0.34
CA VAL A 171 -13.82 -7.10 -1.68
C VAL A 171 -12.69 -6.78 -2.67
N GLN A 172 -11.43 -6.97 -2.28
CA GLN A 172 -10.25 -6.83 -3.11
C GLN A 172 -9.88 -8.16 -3.79
N ILE A 173 -9.28 -8.07 -4.98
CA ILE A 173 -8.96 -9.24 -5.80
C ILE A 173 -8.06 -10.25 -5.08
N PRO A 174 -7.03 -9.89 -4.27
CA PRO A 174 -6.20 -10.88 -3.59
C PRO A 174 -6.99 -11.79 -2.65
N THR A 175 -7.88 -11.20 -1.85
CA THR A 175 -8.73 -11.98 -0.92
C THR A 175 -9.77 -12.83 -1.66
N ILE A 176 -10.30 -12.33 -2.78
CA ILE A 176 -11.25 -13.08 -3.62
C ILE A 176 -10.57 -14.31 -4.22
N LEU A 177 -9.33 -14.16 -4.73
CA LEU A 177 -8.53 -15.26 -5.27
C LEU A 177 -8.20 -16.30 -4.20
N ASP A 178 -7.74 -15.84 -3.03
CA ASP A 178 -7.37 -16.70 -1.90
C ASP A 178 -8.56 -17.56 -1.43
N LYS A 179 -9.75 -16.98 -1.31
CA LYS A 179 -10.99 -17.71 -1.00
C LYS A 179 -11.32 -18.82 -2.02
N LYS A 180 -10.78 -18.74 -3.22
CA LYS A 180 -10.93 -19.75 -4.29
C LYS A 180 -9.75 -20.71 -4.38
N GLY A 181 -8.78 -20.60 -3.48
CA GLY A 181 -7.58 -21.42 -3.47
C GLY A 181 -6.60 -21.08 -4.58
N ILE A 182 -6.69 -19.89 -5.19
CA ILE A 182 -5.75 -19.40 -6.18
C ILE A 182 -4.59 -18.74 -5.44
N THR A 183 -3.38 -19.17 -5.75
CA THR A 183 -2.17 -18.66 -5.11
C THR A 183 -1.97 -17.17 -5.36
N VAL A 184 -1.67 -16.41 -4.31
CA VAL A 184 -1.31 -14.99 -4.36
C VAL A 184 0.11 -14.82 -3.85
N SER A 185 0.95 -14.06 -4.56
CA SER A 185 2.31 -13.71 -4.15
C SER A 185 2.57 -12.23 -4.31
N PHE A 186 3.13 -11.60 -3.28
CA PHE A 186 3.43 -10.16 -3.26
C PHE A 186 4.92 -9.91 -3.00
N LEU A 187 5.51 -9.04 -3.84
CA LEU A 187 6.93 -8.71 -3.81
C LEU A 187 7.12 -7.18 -3.74
N GLY A 188 8.03 -6.74 -2.87
CA GLY A 188 8.29 -5.33 -2.61
C GLY A 188 7.23 -4.67 -1.72
N LYS A 189 7.05 -3.38 -1.84
CA LYS A 189 6.17 -2.55 -1.02
C LYS A 189 4.72 -3.07 -0.93
N ILE A 190 4.22 -3.71 -1.98
CA ILE A 190 2.87 -4.28 -1.99
C ILE A 190 2.69 -5.35 -0.91
N ALA A 191 3.74 -6.09 -0.55
CA ALA A 191 3.72 -7.07 0.53
C ALA A 191 3.46 -6.45 1.90
N ASP A 192 3.79 -5.17 2.08
CA ASP A 192 3.62 -4.44 3.34
C ASP A 192 2.27 -3.73 3.45
N ILE A 193 1.70 -3.29 2.32
CA ILE A 193 0.56 -2.36 2.31
C ILE A 193 -0.77 -3.00 1.91
N ILE A 194 -0.76 -4.15 1.22
CA ILE A 194 -1.99 -4.88 0.87
C ILE A 194 -2.20 -6.01 1.88
N GLN A 195 -3.34 -5.97 2.57
CA GLN A 195 -3.72 -7.02 3.51
C GLN A 195 -4.10 -8.30 2.75
N THR A 196 -3.45 -9.40 3.10
CA THR A 196 -3.69 -10.72 2.50
C THR A 196 -3.52 -11.81 3.54
N THR A 197 -4.05 -13.00 3.27
CA THR A 197 -3.80 -14.21 4.05
C THR A 197 -2.68 -15.06 3.45
N SER A 198 -2.15 -14.66 2.28
CA SER A 198 -1.00 -15.33 1.67
C SER A 198 0.23 -15.27 2.56
N THR A 199 0.99 -16.34 2.56
CA THR A 199 2.32 -16.43 3.19
C THR A 199 3.47 -16.20 2.20
N ARG A 200 3.17 -16.01 0.91
CA ARG A 200 4.17 -15.74 -0.14
C ARG A 200 4.40 -14.23 -0.25
N LEU A 201 5.07 -13.69 0.75
CA LEU A 201 5.37 -12.27 0.90
C LEU A 201 6.88 -12.07 0.88
N PHE A 202 7.36 -11.25 -0.02
CA PHE A 202 8.78 -10.94 -0.23
C PHE A 202 8.99 -9.43 -0.09
N PRO A 203 8.96 -8.88 1.13
CA PRO A 203 9.18 -7.46 1.33
C PRO A 203 10.62 -7.09 0.96
N GLY A 204 10.82 -5.87 0.47
CA GLY A 204 12.14 -5.38 0.09
C GLY A 204 12.07 -4.16 -0.80
N VAL A 205 13.22 -3.54 -1.03
CA VAL A 205 13.39 -2.33 -1.85
C VAL A 205 14.31 -2.58 -3.04
N ASP A 206 15.31 -3.44 -2.89
CA ASP A 206 16.30 -3.75 -3.93
C ASP A 206 15.65 -4.41 -5.14
N SER A 207 15.70 -3.75 -6.29
CA SER A 207 15.02 -4.17 -7.51
C SER A 207 15.56 -5.51 -8.03
N GLU A 208 16.88 -5.73 -7.98
CA GLU A 208 17.48 -6.98 -8.49
C GLU A 208 17.02 -8.17 -7.66
N TYR A 209 17.07 -8.06 -6.33
CA TYR A 209 16.56 -9.07 -5.41
C TYR A 209 15.09 -9.39 -5.67
N LEU A 210 14.26 -8.36 -5.84
CA LEU A 210 12.82 -8.54 -6.06
C LEU A 210 12.52 -9.20 -7.42
N PHE A 211 13.29 -8.89 -8.46
CA PHE A 211 13.18 -9.59 -9.74
C PHE A 211 13.67 -11.05 -9.65
N ASP A 212 14.70 -11.35 -8.86
CA ASP A 212 15.11 -12.74 -8.61
C ASP A 212 13.98 -13.51 -7.92
N CYS A 213 13.36 -12.95 -6.89
CA CYS A 213 12.17 -13.52 -6.26
C CYS A 213 11.03 -13.73 -7.27
N LEU A 214 10.75 -12.73 -8.13
CA LEU A 214 9.72 -12.86 -9.19
C LEU A 214 9.98 -14.04 -10.11
N MET A 215 11.23 -14.22 -10.56
CA MET A 215 11.61 -15.33 -11.44
C MET A 215 11.40 -16.70 -10.79
N GLU A 216 11.68 -16.81 -9.48
CA GLU A 216 11.41 -18.03 -8.71
C GLU A 216 9.91 -18.27 -8.51
N GLU A 217 9.13 -17.22 -8.22
CA GLU A 217 7.68 -17.32 -8.08
C GLU A 217 7.01 -17.75 -9.39
N VAL A 218 7.39 -17.17 -10.52
CA VAL A 218 6.87 -17.55 -11.84
C VAL A 218 7.15 -19.02 -12.18
N LYS A 219 8.30 -19.57 -11.78
CA LYS A 219 8.63 -20.99 -11.97
C LYS A 219 7.87 -21.91 -11.02
N SER A 220 7.57 -21.44 -9.80
CA SER A 220 7.02 -22.27 -8.72
C SER A 220 5.50 -22.29 -8.67
N ILE A 221 4.84 -21.26 -9.21
CA ILE A 221 3.40 -21.11 -9.21
C ILE A 221 2.85 -21.52 -10.58
N GLU A 222 2.13 -22.62 -10.63
CA GLU A 222 1.49 -23.09 -11.87
C GLU A 222 0.27 -22.24 -12.25
N ASN A 223 -0.50 -21.79 -11.24
CA ASN A 223 -1.70 -20.98 -11.44
C ASN A 223 -1.87 -20.01 -10.26
N GLY A 224 -1.70 -18.72 -10.50
CA GLY A 224 -1.74 -17.72 -9.44
C GLY A 224 -1.62 -16.28 -9.90
N PHE A 225 -1.74 -15.37 -8.96
CA PHE A 225 -1.57 -13.95 -9.12
C PHE A 225 -0.31 -13.48 -8.41
N ILE A 226 0.64 -12.96 -9.16
CA ILE A 226 1.90 -12.41 -8.64
C ILE A 226 1.89 -10.90 -8.88
N ALA A 227 2.13 -10.11 -7.85
CA ALA A 227 2.27 -8.67 -7.99
C ALA A 227 3.60 -8.18 -7.37
N LEU A 228 4.37 -7.47 -8.18
CA LEU A 228 5.66 -6.88 -7.82
C LEU A 228 5.56 -5.37 -7.88
N ASN A 229 6.07 -4.67 -6.87
CA ASN A 229 6.31 -3.23 -6.89
C ASN A 229 7.80 -2.93 -6.84
N ILE A 230 8.31 -2.18 -7.82
CA ILE A 230 9.69 -1.66 -7.87
C ILE A 230 9.70 -0.25 -7.30
N GLN A 231 10.10 -0.11 -6.03
CA GLN A 231 10.07 1.15 -5.30
C GLN A 231 11.26 2.07 -5.62
N GLU A 232 12.36 1.57 -6.15
CA GLU A 232 13.57 2.38 -6.36
C GLU A 232 13.38 3.50 -7.40
N THR A 233 12.45 3.37 -8.35
CA THR A 233 12.06 4.45 -9.26
C THR A 233 11.43 5.61 -8.50
N ASP A 234 10.52 5.33 -7.58
CA ASP A 234 9.87 6.31 -6.72
C ASP A 234 10.88 7.01 -5.80
N LEU A 235 11.80 6.26 -5.19
CA LEU A 235 12.88 6.84 -4.37
C LEU A 235 13.80 7.76 -5.17
N ALA A 236 14.10 7.43 -6.42
CA ALA A 236 14.90 8.29 -7.29
C ALA A 236 14.12 9.55 -7.70
N GLY A 237 12.81 9.43 -7.94
CA GLY A 237 11.92 10.57 -8.18
C GLY A 237 11.86 11.54 -7.00
N HIS A 238 11.69 11.03 -5.79
CA HIS A 238 11.74 11.84 -4.55
C HIS A 238 13.09 12.53 -4.33
N ALA A 239 14.17 11.92 -4.77
CA ALA A 239 15.52 12.51 -4.72
C ALA A 239 15.78 13.53 -5.85
N GLU A 240 14.84 13.70 -6.78
CA GLU A 240 15.03 14.50 -8.01
C GLU A 240 16.28 14.04 -8.81
N ASP A 241 16.61 12.74 -8.72
CA ASP A 241 17.79 12.12 -9.32
C ASP A 241 17.44 11.44 -10.65
N VAL A 242 17.55 12.21 -11.74
CA VAL A 242 17.19 11.78 -13.11
C VAL A 242 18.04 10.59 -13.58
N GLU A 243 19.35 10.57 -13.26
CA GLU A 243 20.25 9.51 -13.69
C GLU A 243 19.91 8.19 -12.99
N ARG A 244 19.69 8.23 -11.67
CA ARG A 244 19.26 7.07 -10.91
C ARG A 244 17.88 6.59 -11.35
N TYR A 245 16.96 7.51 -11.65
CA TYR A 245 15.62 7.16 -12.15
C TYR A 245 15.70 6.39 -13.47
N ALA A 246 16.50 6.89 -14.43
CA ALA A 246 16.73 6.23 -15.70
C ALA A 246 17.38 4.86 -15.53
N ASP A 247 18.42 4.76 -14.68
CA ASP A 247 19.10 3.50 -14.38
C ASP A 247 18.13 2.45 -13.81
N ARG A 248 17.23 2.82 -12.90
CA ARG A 248 16.23 1.88 -12.34
C ARG A 248 15.21 1.42 -13.39
N LEU A 249 14.84 2.28 -14.34
CA LEU A 249 14.01 1.89 -15.49
C LEU A 249 14.75 0.93 -16.43
N GLU A 250 16.03 1.16 -16.71
CA GLU A 250 16.86 0.27 -17.54
C GLU A 250 17.04 -1.10 -16.89
N VAL A 251 17.26 -1.14 -15.56
CA VAL A 251 17.29 -2.41 -14.81
C VAL A 251 15.95 -3.14 -14.94
N SER A 252 14.84 -2.44 -14.76
CA SER A 252 13.50 -3.06 -14.87
C SER A 252 13.24 -3.58 -16.28
N ASP A 253 13.59 -2.82 -17.33
CA ASP A 253 13.45 -3.24 -18.73
C ASP A 253 14.25 -4.51 -19.04
N LYS A 254 15.51 -4.55 -18.61
CA LYS A 254 16.37 -5.73 -18.75
C LYS A 254 15.78 -6.94 -18.05
N ARG A 255 15.34 -6.80 -16.80
CA ARG A 255 14.77 -7.92 -16.02
C ARG A 255 13.43 -8.40 -16.61
N ILE A 256 12.61 -7.49 -17.12
CA ILE A 256 11.40 -7.86 -17.87
C ILE A 256 11.77 -8.65 -19.14
N ALA A 257 12.79 -8.22 -19.89
CA ALA A 257 13.25 -8.96 -21.06
C ALA A 257 13.72 -10.40 -20.73
N GLU A 258 14.30 -10.62 -19.54
CA GLU A 258 14.66 -11.95 -19.03
C GLU A 258 13.42 -12.78 -18.61
N LEU A 259 12.34 -12.11 -18.17
CA LEU A 259 11.08 -12.74 -17.79
C LEU A 259 10.26 -13.22 -18.99
N LEU A 260 10.15 -12.40 -20.06
CA LEU A 260 9.25 -12.68 -21.19
C LEU A 260 9.38 -14.10 -21.77
N PRO A 261 10.59 -14.67 -21.98
CA PRO A 261 10.72 -16.04 -22.51
C PRO A 261 10.36 -17.14 -21.51
N GLN A 262 10.12 -16.82 -20.23
CA GLN A 262 9.70 -17.77 -19.20
C GLN A 262 8.17 -17.88 -19.09
N LEU A 263 7.43 -16.95 -19.69
CA LEU A 263 5.98 -16.93 -19.66
C LEU A 263 5.39 -17.97 -20.61
N ASN A 264 4.36 -18.66 -20.14
CA ASN A 264 3.58 -19.60 -20.91
C ASN A 264 2.50 -18.87 -21.73
N ARG A 265 1.89 -19.58 -22.69
CA ARG A 265 0.90 -19.01 -23.60
C ARG A 265 -0.34 -18.42 -22.89
N ASP A 266 -0.64 -18.95 -21.73
CA ASP A 266 -1.80 -18.53 -20.95
C ASP A 266 -1.44 -17.45 -19.90
N ASP A 267 -0.14 -17.11 -19.74
CA ASP A 267 0.28 -16.08 -18.80
C ASP A 267 0.00 -14.67 -19.37
N ILE A 268 -0.39 -13.75 -18.48
CA ILE A 268 -0.54 -12.32 -18.79
C ILE A 268 0.37 -11.53 -17.89
N LEU A 269 1.28 -10.76 -18.45
CA LEU A 269 2.08 -9.76 -17.77
C LEU A 269 1.44 -8.39 -17.97
N ILE A 270 1.15 -7.68 -16.87
CA ILE A 270 0.69 -6.29 -16.87
C ILE A 270 1.76 -5.44 -16.18
N VAL A 271 2.22 -4.39 -16.85
CA VAL A 271 3.15 -3.40 -16.30
C VAL A 271 2.46 -2.05 -16.26
N MET A 272 2.44 -1.42 -15.08
CA MET A 272 1.83 -0.12 -14.85
C MET A 272 2.53 0.61 -13.71
N ALA A 273 2.14 1.84 -13.43
CA ALA A 273 2.53 2.56 -12.21
C ALA A 273 1.32 2.73 -11.27
N ASP A 274 1.58 2.99 -10.00
CA ASP A 274 0.57 3.31 -8.97
C ASP A 274 0.30 4.82 -8.87
N HIS A 275 1.23 5.66 -9.35
CA HIS A 275 1.15 7.11 -9.51
C HIS A 275 2.27 7.61 -10.46
N GLY A 276 2.28 8.91 -10.75
CA GLY A 276 3.39 9.57 -11.41
C GLY A 276 4.45 10.05 -10.40
N ASN A 277 5.69 10.13 -10.85
CA ASN A 277 6.79 10.75 -10.12
C ASN A 277 7.83 11.24 -11.14
N ASP A 278 7.92 12.55 -11.35
CA ASP A 278 8.80 13.14 -12.36
C ASP A 278 10.01 13.81 -11.69
N PRO A 279 11.22 13.24 -11.81
CA PRO A 279 12.43 13.78 -11.19
C PRO A 279 12.87 15.13 -11.77
N THR A 280 12.24 15.64 -12.84
CA THR A 280 12.59 16.88 -13.50
C THR A 280 11.63 18.05 -13.21
N ILE A 281 10.54 17.79 -12.48
CA ILE A 281 9.46 18.76 -12.28
C ILE A 281 9.80 19.88 -11.27
N GLY A 282 10.91 19.71 -10.50
CA GLY A 282 11.40 20.71 -9.55
C GLY A 282 10.74 20.62 -8.16
N HIS A 283 10.19 19.48 -7.81
CA HIS A 283 9.76 19.13 -6.46
C HIS A 283 9.74 17.61 -6.27
N SER A 284 9.87 17.17 -5.04
CA SER A 284 9.93 15.75 -4.66
C SER A 284 8.56 15.07 -4.46
N ASN A 285 7.45 15.70 -4.84
CA ASN A 285 6.12 15.14 -4.64
C ASN A 285 5.70 14.28 -5.83
N HIS A 286 4.85 13.29 -5.56
CA HIS A 286 4.19 12.51 -6.62
C HIS A 286 3.30 13.40 -7.51
N THR A 287 3.03 12.92 -8.71
CA THR A 287 2.19 13.58 -9.71
C THR A 287 0.99 12.71 -10.10
N ARG A 288 0.00 13.30 -10.77
CA ARG A 288 -1.31 12.64 -11.04
C ARG A 288 -1.63 12.49 -12.53
N GLU A 289 -0.64 12.44 -13.36
CA GLU A 289 -0.87 12.07 -14.76
C GLU A 289 -1.39 10.64 -14.87
N ARG A 290 -1.96 10.33 -16.03
CA ARG A 290 -2.32 8.95 -16.36
C ARG A 290 -1.10 8.07 -16.35
N VAL A 291 -1.23 6.91 -15.73
CA VAL A 291 -0.15 5.93 -15.68
C VAL A 291 -0.13 5.07 -16.94
N PRO A 292 1.04 4.60 -17.39
CA PRO A 292 1.13 3.66 -18.50
C PRO A 292 0.47 2.33 -18.14
N LEU A 293 -0.07 1.67 -19.15
CA LEU A 293 -0.61 0.32 -19.06
C LEU A 293 -0.07 -0.49 -20.23
N LEU A 294 0.86 -1.41 -19.94
CA LEU A 294 1.47 -2.29 -20.93
C LEU A 294 1.07 -3.74 -20.63
N ILE A 295 0.63 -4.47 -21.63
CA ILE A 295 0.17 -5.85 -21.45
C ILE A 295 0.86 -6.74 -22.46
N TYR A 296 1.44 -7.83 -21.97
CA TYR A 296 2.06 -8.85 -22.77
C TYR A 296 1.48 -10.24 -22.43
N SER A 297 1.28 -11.04 -23.47
CA SER A 297 1.05 -12.48 -23.37
C SER A 297 1.67 -13.13 -24.61
N PRO A 298 2.30 -14.30 -24.50
CA PRO A 298 2.90 -14.94 -25.66
C PRO A 298 1.89 -15.16 -26.79
N GLY A 299 2.20 -14.61 -27.97
CA GLY A 299 1.37 -14.77 -29.17
C GLY A 299 0.31 -13.71 -29.43
N ILE A 300 0.18 -12.69 -28.57
CA ILE A 300 -0.65 -11.51 -28.88
C ILE A 300 0.06 -10.58 -29.88
N THR A 301 -0.75 -9.78 -30.59
CA THR A 301 -0.25 -8.70 -31.45
C THR A 301 -0.48 -7.36 -30.77
N GLY A 302 0.54 -6.50 -30.76
CA GLY A 302 0.47 -5.21 -30.08
C GLY A 302 -0.59 -4.29 -30.66
N LYS A 303 -1.49 -3.80 -29.79
CA LYS A 303 -2.55 -2.85 -30.15
C LYS A 303 -2.87 -1.91 -29.00
N TYR A 304 -3.56 -0.84 -29.30
CA TYR A 304 -4.06 0.09 -28.30
C TYR A 304 -5.32 -0.48 -27.62
N VAL A 305 -5.25 -0.72 -26.31
CA VAL A 305 -6.37 -1.22 -25.50
C VAL A 305 -7.25 -0.11 -24.89
N GLY A 306 -6.92 1.13 -25.16
CA GLY A 306 -7.69 2.30 -24.74
C GLY A 306 -7.14 2.97 -23.48
N GLU A 307 -7.84 4.02 -23.09
CA GLU A 307 -7.71 4.69 -21.81
C GLU A 307 -8.66 4.02 -20.83
N ARG A 308 -8.15 3.64 -19.65
CA ARG A 308 -8.95 3.05 -18.58
C ARG A 308 -9.43 4.14 -17.63
N ASP A 309 -10.67 4.04 -17.18
CA ASP A 309 -11.28 5.03 -16.29
C ASP A 309 -10.67 4.99 -14.89
N THR A 310 -10.11 3.85 -14.49
CA THR A 310 -9.52 3.61 -13.17
C THR A 310 -8.43 2.54 -13.25
N MET A 311 -7.46 2.58 -12.35
CA MET A 311 -6.47 1.51 -12.18
C MET A 311 -7.11 0.21 -11.65
N ALA A 312 -8.29 0.27 -11.02
CA ALA A 312 -9.04 -0.90 -10.55
C ALA A 312 -9.48 -1.85 -11.69
N ASP A 313 -9.45 -1.38 -12.94
CA ASP A 313 -9.72 -2.21 -14.11
C ASP A 313 -8.76 -3.41 -14.21
N VAL A 314 -7.54 -3.28 -13.66
CA VAL A 314 -6.59 -4.40 -13.57
C VAL A 314 -7.13 -5.51 -12.68
N ALA A 315 -7.60 -5.18 -11.46
CA ALA A 315 -8.19 -6.18 -10.57
C ALA A 315 -9.43 -6.86 -11.18
N ALA A 316 -10.28 -6.08 -11.85
CA ALA A 316 -11.45 -6.63 -12.54
C ALA A 316 -11.04 -7.57 -13.68
N THR A 317 -9.96 -7.25 -14.41
CA THR A 317 -9.40 -8.11 -15.46
C THR A 317 -8.83 -9.41 -14.90
N VAL A 318 -8.11 -9.33 -13.77
CA VAL A 318 -7.62 -10.51 -13.04
C VAL A 318 -8.80 -11.38 -12.57
N GLY A 319 -9.87 -10.76 -12.03
CA GLY A 319 -11.06 -11.48 -11.59
C GLY A 319 -11.75 -12.24 -12.73
N GLU A 320 -11.91 -11.61 -13.90
CA GLU A 320 -12.46 -12.26 -15.08
C GLU A 320 -11.55 -13.39 -15.61
N TYR A 321 -10.24 -13.15 -15.64
CA TYR A 321 -9.25 -14.14 -16.07
C TYR A 321 -9.34 -15.44 -15.25
N PHE A 322 -9.43 -15.35 -13.93
CA PHE A 322 -9.56 -16.50 -13.04
C PHE A 322 -11.01 -16.98 -12.88
N ASN A 323 -11.99 -16.37 -13.55
CA ASN A 323 -13.42 -16.67 -13.43
C ASN A 323 -13.88 -16.70 -11.96
N VAL A 324 -13.52 -15.66 -11.21
CA VAL A 324 -13.92 -15.45 -9.81
C VAL A 324 -14.86 -14.26 -9.69
N GLU A 325 -15.36 -14.01 -8.48
CA GLU A 325 -16.18 -12.85 -8.17
C GLU A 325 -15.43 -11.55 -8.52
N ALA A 326 -16.15 -10.57 -9.07
CA ALA A 326 -15.57 -9.28 -9.39
C ALA A 326 -15.17 -8.53 -8.10
N PRO A 327 -14.04 -7.77 -8.11
CA PRO A 327 -13.72 -6.88 -7.00
C PRO A 327 -14.74 -5.75 -6.87
N GLN A 328 -14.63 -4.95 -5.81
CA GLN A 328 -15.56 -3.85 -5.54
C GLN A 328 -15.66 -2.84 -6.68
N HIS A 329 -14.56 -2.60 -7.39
CA HIS A 329 -14.42 -1.55 -8.41
C HIS A 329 -13.65 -2.04 -9.63
N GLY A 330 -13.87 -1.36 -10.77
CA GLY A 330 -13.19 -1.62 -12.03
C GLY A 330 -14.06 -2.37 -13.05
N HIS A 331 -13.64 -2.27 -14.31
CA HIS A 331 -14.23 -2.97 -15.45
C HIS A 331 -13.14 -3.72 -16.20
N SER A 332 -13.35 -5.02 -16.37
CA SER A 332 -12.37 -5.85 -17.08
C SER A 332 -12.17 -5.41 -18.54
N PHE A 333 -10.94 -5.52 -18.98
CA PHE A 333 -10.54 -5.37 -20.39
C PHE A 333 -9.93 -6.65 -20.98
N LEU A 334 -10.18 -7.80 -20.34
CA LEU A 334 -9.61 -9.09 -20.76
C LEU A 334 -9.90 -9.41 -22.23
N ASN A 335 -11.13 -9.15 -22.69
CA ASN A 335 -11.51 -9.34 -24.09
C ASN A 335 -10.65 -8.53 -25.07
N ARG A 336 -10.22 -7.32 -24.68
CA ARG A 336 -9.37 -6.46 -25.53
C ARG A 336 -7.94 -6.97 -25.65
N ILE A 337 -7.49 -7.81 -24.72
CA ILE A 337 -6.13 -8.38 -24.77
C ILE A 337 -6.03 -9.40 -25.92
N PHE A 338 -7.07 -10.22 -26.08
CA PHE A 338 -7.07 -11.38 -26.99
C PHE A 338 -7.90 -11.18 -28.27
N GLU A 339 -8.61 -10.05 -28.42
CA GLU A 339 -9.25 -9.73 -29.72
C GLU A 339 -8.23 -9.70 -30.84
N LYS A 340 -8.55 -10.31 -31.99
CA LYS A 340 -7.72 -10.33 -33.19
C LYS A 340 -7.89 -9.07 -34.02
#